data_f03a1bb48ea669bd666698187807307d
#
_entry.id   f03a1bb48ea669bd666698187807307d
#
_cell.length_a   1.000
_cell.length_b   1.000
_cell.length_c   1.000
_cell.angle_alpha   90.00
_cell.angle_beta   90.00
_cell.angle_gamma   90.00
#
_symmetry.space_group_name_H-M   'P 1'
#
loop_
_entity.id
_entity.type
_entity.pdbx_description
1 polymer ?
#
loop_
_entity_poly.entity_id
_entity_poly.type
_entity_poly.pdbx_seq_one_letter_code
_entity_poly.pdbx_strand_id
1 'polypeptide(L)'
;MKTKLVLVSLLLILISINIVKSFKCGTDQLKLKPKHIESTEEEERRRLDSGYQPIKIAADYSSLQRPSSMRLNIFEKIRDLIEETFDEFKKFLMIQHVSIDLSGHLNMIKEGCEIQRVGSDYANFLKDNDVIIFPQFDNTLGTQTIAAAAFCLNYGSRKRPVAGVLYINPSLSFNNDNLDIYMKNVLLHEITHILIFSPTLFKYLDMATTTSSGYFITSPKTVLKARQHFNCASIPGVPLENQGGEGSMGSHWESRYMLGDYMISTDYDDIVLSDISLALFEDSGFYKVNYYSGGLFKFGKNKGCDFFSKKCINNGEILSEEFCAIPNQPMCTATRTIKGYCTIYDYSTASTAIRIPSEYQYFDSPNYGGFLPANFCPVPSQDYSETYYYPGSCKFGISNLSSDYGEKIGDTSFCFISSLIPSSSRYNVNLRPICYEVQCDSNNKEIIVNIGSTKINCPTSGGIINNPSGFKGSIVCPKYIDICDFEDNILCNEMFDCLSRKVEADQDSYMFDPNDEDFIRIRPNSLINIGENLKINYFIFLLLFIVYAL
;
A
#
# COMPACT_ATOMS: atom_id res chain seq x y z
N MET A 1 -0.94 -50.16 -14.14
CA MET A 1 -0.17 -49.01 -14.64
C MET A 1 -1.01 -47.88 -15.20
N LYS A 2 -2.07 -48.13 -15.98
CA LYS A 2 -2.90 -47.07 -16.56
C LYS A 2 -3.69 -46.23 -15.51
N THR A 3 -4.14 -46.83 -14.42
CA THR A 3 -4.89 -46.13 -13.34
C THR A 3 -4.02 -45.20 -12.49
N LYS A 4 -2.73 -45.48 -12.30
CA LYS A 4 -1.81 -44.58 -11.61
C LYS A 4 -1.43 -43.37 -12.46
N LEU A 5 -1.38 -43.50 -13.79
CA LEU A 5 -1.10 -42.38 -14.70
C LEU A 5 -2.24 -41.40 -14.73
N VAL A 6 -3.47 -41.88 -14.68
CA VAL A 6 -4.68 -41.00 -14.66
C VAL A 6 -4.79 -40.23 -13.33
N LEU A 7 -4.45 -40.86 -12.20
CA LEU A 7 -4.41 -40.16 -10.89
C LEU A 7 -3.31 -39.09 -10.81
N VAL A 8 -2.13 -39.35 -11.38
CA VAL A 8 -1.05 -38.37 -11.43
C VAL A 8 -1.38 -37.24 -12.38
N SER A 9 -2.05 -37.50 -13.52
CA SER A 9 -2.55 -36.46 -14.42
C SER A 9 -3.65 -35.64 -13.80
N LEU A 10 -4.58 -36.25 -13.03
CA LEU A 10 -5.60 -35.55 -12.28
C LEU A 10 -5.02 -34.73 -11.11
N LEU A 11 -3.97 -35.22 -10.44
CA LEU A 11 -3.26 -34.46 -9.42
C LEU A 11 -2.48 -33.27 -10.02
N LEU A 12 -1.87 -33.45 -11.19
CA LEU A 12 -1.19 -32.38 -11.91
C LEU A 12 -2.17 -31.34 -12.48
N ILE A 13 -3.38 -31.77 -12.87
CA ILE A 13 -4.46 -30.86 -13.29
C ILE A 13 -5.03 -30.11 -12.07
N LEU A 14 -5.08 -30.71 -10.89
CA LEU A 14 -5.48 -30.03 -9.65
C LEU A 14 -4.43 -29.06 -9.11
N ILE A 15 -3.15 -29.26 -9.44
CA ILE A 15 -2.05 -28.34 -9.09
C ILE A 15 -2.00 -27.16 -10.06
N SER A 16 -2.48 -27.31 -11.31
CA SER A 16 -2.53 -26.21 -12.30
C SER A 16 -3.76 -25.28 -12.17
N ILE A 17 -4.65 -25.49 -11.18
CA ILE A 17 -5.83 -24.64 -10.96
C ILE A 17 -5.61 -23.55 -9.89
N ASN A 18 -4.39 -23.35 -9.41
CA ASN A 18 -4.06 -22.16 -8.62
C ASN A 18 -3.78 -20.96 -9.55
N ILE A 19 -4.76 -20.62 -10.39
CA ILE A 19 -4.76 -19.34 -11.08
C ILE A 19 -5.05 -18.28 -10.02
N VAL A 20 -4.00 -17.52 -9.74
CA VAL A 20 -4.03 -16.21 -9.09
C VAL A 20 -5.30 -15.99 -8.24
N LYS A 21 -5.26 -16.41 -6.99
CA LYS A 21 -6.21 -15.90 -6.00
C LYS A 21 -5.79 -14.47 -5.68
N SER A 22 -5.86 -13.59 -6.66
CA SER A 22 -5.80 -12.16 -6.43
C SER A 22 -7.11 -11.80 -5.75
N PHE A 23 -7.03 -11.41 -4.49
CA PHE A 23 -8.16 -10.82 -3.82
C PHE A 23 -8.47 -9.48 -4.49
N LYS A 24 -9.75 -9.19 -4.66
CA LYS A 24 -10.22 -7.95 -5.27
C LYS A 24 -10.93 -7.10 -4.23
N CYS A 25 -10.74 -5.79 -4.33
CA CYS A 25 -11.62 -4.83 -3.71
C CYS A 25 -13.01 -4.92 -4.35
N GLY A 26 -14.06 -4.82 -3.55
CA GLY A 26 -15.45 -4.89 -4.01
C GLY A 26 -16.16 -3.54 -4.10
N THR A 27 -15.48 -2.45 -3.86
CA THR A 27 -16.07 -1.11 -3.67
C THR A 27 -16.98 -0.69 -4.82
N ASP A 28 -16.58 -0.87 -6.07
CA ASP A 28 -17.41 -0.48 -7.23
C ASP A 28 -18.63 -1.38 -7.46
N GLN A 29 -18.71 -2.53 -6.79
CA GLN A 29 -19.91 -3.37 -6.80
C GLN A 29 -21.01 -2.75 -5.92
N LEU A 30 -20.64 -1.84 -5.01
CA LEU A 30 -21.57 -1.16 -4.12
C LEU A 30 -22.28 -0.04 -4.90
N LYS A 31 -23.58 -0.21 -5.18
CA LYS A 31 -24.41 0.77 -5.90
C LYS A 31 -25.12 1.74 -4.94
N LEU A 32 -24.41 2.21 -3.92
CA LEU A 32 -24.97 3.14 -2.95
C LEU A 32 -25.34 4.47 -3.61
N LYS A 33 -26.38 5.10 -3.10
CA LYS A 33 -26.80 6.46 -3.45
C LYS A 33 -26.55 7.38 -2.26
N PRO A 34 -25.36 7.98 -2.15
CA PRO A 34 -25.03 8.81 -1.01
C PRO A 34 -26.03 9.91 -0.82
N LYS A 35 -26.45 10.14 0.42
CA LYS A 35 -27.31 11.25 0.80
C LYS A 35 -26.47 12.45 1.20
N HIS A 36 -27.05 13.62 1.06
CA HIS A 36 -26.39 14.88 1.31
C HIS A 36 -27.05 15.63 2.46
N ILE A 37 -26.23 16.17 3.35
CA ILE A 37 -26.62 17.11 4.41
C ILE A 37 -26.10 18.48 4.04
N GLU A 38 -26.98 19.45 3.90
CA GLU A 38 -26.61 20.83 3.64
C GLU A 38 -25.96 21.45 4.88
N SER A 39 -25.01 22.35 4.65
CA SER A 39 -24.41 23.19 5.68
C SER A 39 -24.97 24.62 5.61
N THR A 40 -25.02 25.28 6.74
CA THR A 40 -25.29 26.72 6.80
C THR A 40 -23.98 27.50 6.55
N GLU A 41 -24.10 28.75 6.11
CA GLU A 41 -22.94 29.65 5.96
C GLU A 41 -22.17 29.83 7.28
N GLU A 42 -22.89 29.83 8.41
CA GLU A 42 -22.27 29.94 9.72
C GLU A 42 -21.47 28.72 10.12
N GLU A 43 -21.95 27.50 9.79
CA GLU A 43 -21.21 26.24 10.01
C GLU A 43 -19.96 26.19 9.15
N GLU A 44 -20.04 26.58 7.87
CA GLU A 44 -18.88 26.65 7.00
C GLU A 44 -17.85 27.68 7.51
N ARG A 45 -18.27 28.83 8.01
CA ARG A 45 -17.37 29.81 8.62
C ARG A 45 -16.71 29.24 9.88
N ARG A 46 -17.48 28.62 10.79
CA ARG A 46 -16.92 27.98 11.99
C ARG A 46 -15.91 26.91 11.65
N ARG A 47 -16.14 26.15 10.57
CA ARG A 47 -15.18 25.16 10.07
C ARG A 47 -13.88 25.82 9.66
N LEU A 48 -13.94 26.91 8.89
CA LEU A 48 -12.75 27.62 8.44
C LEU A 48 -11.96 28.25 9.61
N ASP A 49 -12.66 28.66 10.67
CA ASP A 49 -12.05 29.21 11.88
C ASP A 49 -11.48 28.11 12.80
N SER A 50 -11.89 26.85 12.65
CA SER A 50 -11.32 25.72 13.40
C SER A 50 -9.96 25.34 12.84
N GLY A 51 -8.94 25.27 13.65
CA GLY A 51 -7.62 24.78 13.23
C GLY A 51 -7.66 23.32 12.77
N TYR A 52 -6.65 22.91 12.00
CA TYR A 52 -6.49 21.51 11.62
C TYR A 52 -6.09 20.65 12.82
N GLN A 53 -6.72 19.51 12.96
CA GLN A 53 -6.43 18.51 14.01
C GLN A 53 -6.46 17.10 13.41
N PRO A 54 -5.81 16.09 14.05
CA PRO A 54 -5.90 14.72 13.58
C PRO A 54 -7.34 14.26 13.39
N ILE A 55 -7.63 13.59 12.28
CA ILE A 55 -8.96 13.10 11.96
C ILE A 55 -9.50 12.17 13.05
N LYS A 56 -10.78 12.30 13.37
CA LYS A 56 -11.49 11.42 14.30
C LYS A 56 -12.49 10.57 13.55
N ILE A 57 -12.17 9.30 13.39
CA ILE A 57 -13.06 8.29 12.80
C ILE A 57 -13.57 7.42 13.93
N ALA A 58 -14.85 7.08 13.91
CA ALA A 58 -15.47 6.14 14.84
C ALA A 58 -16.37 5.14 14.11
N ALA A 59 -16.69 4.03 14.74
CA ALA A 59 -17.60 3.03 14.18
C ALA A 59 -18.88 2.88 14.97
N ASP A 60 -20.00 2.72 14.27
CA ASP A 60 -21.25 2.19 14.86
C ASP A 60 -21.38 0.71 14.54
N TYR A 61 -21.16 -0.12 15.53
CA TYR A 61 -21.23 -1.59 15.41
C TYR A 61 -22.64 -2.17 15.51
N SER A 62 -23.69 -1.36 15.57
CA SER A 62 -25.08 -1.83 15.74
C SER A 62 -25.53 -2.74 14.61
N SER A 63 -24.98 -2.58 13.40
CA SER A 63 -25.23 -3.44 12.24
C SER A 63 -24.28 -4.61 12.11
N LEU A 64 -23.15 -4.65 12.83
CA LEU A 64 -22.18 -5.73 12.77
C LEU A 64 -22.65 -6.94 13.59
N GLN A 65 -23.28 -7.89 12.94
CA GLN A 65 -23.80 -9.11 13.58
C GLN A 65 -22.82 -10.27 13.37
N ARG A 66 -22.30 -10.84 14.47
CA ARG A 66 -21.38 -11.99 14.40
C ARG A 66 -22.06 -13.18 13.69
N PRO A 67 -21.51 -13.67 12.56
CA PRO A 67 -21.98 -14.91 11.94
C PRO A 67 -21.86 -16.10 12.90
N SER A 68 -22.83 -17.02 12.89
CA SER A 68 -22.81 -18.19 13.77
C SER A 68 -21.58 -19.10 13.56
N SER A 69 -21.05 -19.12 12.34
CA SER A 69 -19.84 -19.85 11.98
C SER A 69 -18.53 -19.20 12.49
N MET A 70 -18.56 -17.91 12.86
CA MET A 70 -17.37 -17.16 13.29
C MET A 70 -17.16 -17.31 14.80
N ARG A 71 -15.92 -17.64 15.20
CA ARG A 71 -15.52 -17.68 16.61
C ARG A 71 -15.53 -16.27 17.22
N LEU A 72 -15.85 -16.17 18.51
CA LEU A 72 -15.97 -14.88 19.20
C LEU A 72 -14.65 -14.10 19.18
N ASN A 73 -13.54 -14.78 19.45
CA ASN A 73 -12.23 -14.12 19.44
C ASN A 73 -11.82 -13.54 18.07
N ILE A 74 -12.25 -14.17 16.98
CA ILE A 74 -12.05 -13.62 15.64
C ILE A 74 -12.92 -12.39 15.41
N PHE A 75 -14.16 -12.43 15.85
CA PHE A 75 -15.07 -11.29 15.76
C PHE A 75 -14.55 -10.07 16.55
N GLU A 76 -14.09 -10.29 17.78
CA GLU A 76 -13.49 -9.24 18.60
C GLU A 76 -12.23 -8.68 17.96
N LYS A 77 -11.35 -9.54 17.44
CA LYS A 77 -10.13 -9.13 16.74
C LYS A 77 -10.41 -8.26 15.50
N ILE A 78 -11.45 -8.58 14.71
CA ILE A 78 -11.84 -7.75 13.57
C ILE A 78 -12.24 -6.35 14.05
N ARG A 79 -12.96 -6.24 15.15
CA ARG A 79 -13.32 -4.93 15.73
C ARG A 79 -12.08 -4.16 16.18
N ASP A 80 -11.16 -4.82 16.87
CA ASP A 80 -9.91 -4.21 17.33
C ASP A 80 -9.09 -3.70 16.14
N LEU A 81 -8.97 -4.47 15.05
CA LEU A 81 -8.28 -4.07 13.83
C LEU A 81 -8.94 -2.86 13.13
N ILE A 82 -10.27 -2.76 13.17
CA ILE A 82 -10.98 -1.57 12.66
C ILE A 82 -10.57 -0.33 13.47
N GLU A 83 -10.59 -0.41 14.80
CA GLU A 83 -10.20 0.72 15.67
C GLU A 83 -8.72 1.09 15.51
N GLU A 84 -7.83 0.10 15.45
CA GLU A 84 -6.40 0.33 15.18
C GLU A 84 -6.19 1.02 13.83
N THR A 85 -7.00 0.66 12.81
CA THR A 85 -6.93 1.30 11.49
C THR A 85 -7.32 2.78 11.55
N PHE A 86 -8.29 3.15 12.38
CA PHE A 86 -8.63 4.56 12.59
C PHE A 86 -7.46 5.34 13.20
N ASP A 87 -6.71 4.71 14.08
CA ASP A 87 -5.51 5.32 14.67
C ASP A 87 -4.39 5.54 13.65
N GLU A 88 -4.29 4.68 12.62
CA GLU A 88 -3.34 4.92 11.53
C GLU A 88 -3.70 6.19 10.73
N PHE A 89 -4.98 6.42 10.41
CA PHE A 89 -5.38 7.65 9.71
C PHE A 89 -5.03 8.91 10.49
N LYS A 90 -5.08 8.90 11.82
CA LYS A 90 -4.69 10.02 12.67
C LYS A 90 -3.22 10.42 12.54
N LYS A 91 -2.34 9.49 12.11
CA LYS A 91 -0.91 9.76 11.94
C LYS A 91 -0.63 10.65 10.72
N PHE A 92 -1.47 10.58 9.69
CA PHE A 92 -1.20 11.27 8.44
C PHE A 92 -2.32 12.20 7.94
N LEU A 93 -3.54 12.13 8.48
CA LEU A 93 -4.63 13.02 8.10
C LEU A 93 -4.98 14.02 9.20
N MET A 94 -5.03 15.28 8.81
CA MET A 94 -5.55 16.38 9.64
C MET A 94 -6.75 17.01 8.94
N ILE A 95 -7.74 17.42 9.70
CA ILE A 95 -9.01 17.95 9.21
C ILE A 95 -9.47 19.15 10.05
N GLN A 96 -10.23 20.05 9.44
CA GLN A 96 -10.99 21.05 10.16
C GLN A 96 -12.30 20.43 10.64
N HIS A 97 -12.41 20.24 11.93
CA HIS A 97 -13.59 19.62 12.55
C HIS A 97 -14.84 20.46 12.41
N VAL A 98 -15.96 19.80 12.13
CA VAL A 98 -17.30 20.41 12.14
C VAL A 98 -18.22 19.53 12.96
N SER A 99 -18.79 20.08 14.01
CA SER A 99 -19.81 19.38 14.81
C SER A 99 -21.14 19.39 14.05
N ILE A 100 -21.64 18.20 13.70
CA ILE A 100 -22.89 18.03 12.94
C ILE A 100 -23.90 17.31 13.84
N ASP A 101 -25.07 17.89 14.01
CA ASP A 101 -26.20 17.25 14.69
C ASP A 101 -26.99 16.41 13.70
N LEU A 102 -27.00 15.09 13.90
CA LEU A 102 -27.73 14.15 13.06
C LEU A 102 -29.19 13.92 13.53
N SER A 103 -29.69 14.68 14.50
CA SER A 103 -31.10 14.62 14.93
C SER A 103 -32.03 14.79 13.72
N GLY A 104 -33.01 13.91 13.57
CA GLY A 104 -33.93 13.91 12.43
C GLY A 104 -33.39 13.27 11.14
N HIS A 105 -32.11 12.89 11.06
CA HIS A 105 -31.48 12.32 9.87
C HIS A 105 -31.45 10.77 9.86
N LEU A 106 -32.08 10.08 10.82
CA LEU A 106 -32.03 8.61 10.94
C LEU A 106 -32.43 7.88 9.66
N ASN A 107 -33.53 8.31 9.03
CA ASN A 107 -33.97 7.67 7.79
C ASN A 107 -32.99 7.90 6.65
N MET A 108 -32.41 9.11 6.57
CA MET A 108 -31.39 9.44 5.58
C MET A 108 -30.15 8.55 5.74
N ILE A 109 -29.68 8.33 6.98
CA ILE A 109 -28.57 7.44 7.30
C ILE A 109 -28.91 6.01 6.86
N LYS A 110 -30.07 5.47 7.28
CA LYS A 110 -30.48 4.10 6.95
C LYS A 110 -30.62 3.88 5.45
N GLU A 111 -31.23 4.81 4.73
CA GLU A 111 -31.41 4.70 3.29
C GLU A 111 -30.10 4.90 2.51
N GLY A 112 -29.30 5.90 2.88
CA GLY A 112 -28.06 6.20 2.19
C GLY A 112 -26.98 5.13 2.39
N CYS A 113 -26.91 4.61 3.62
CA CYS A 113 -25.94 3.58 4.00
C CYS A 113 -26.49 2.13 3.87
N GLU A 114 -27.75 1.97 3.47
CA GLU A 114 -28.42 0.66 3.31
C GLU A 114 -28.30 -0.21 4.57
N ILE A 115 -28.42 0.39 5.75
CA ILE A 115 -28.28 -0.28 7.05
C ILE A 115 -29.62 -0.43 7.79
N GLN A 116 -29.79 -1.56 8.48
CA GLN A 116 -31.02 -1.84 9.22
C GLN A 116 -30.99 -1.24 10.63
N ARG A 117 -29.82 -1.25 11.28
CA ARG A 117 -29.65 -0.84 12.67
C ARG A 117 -28.66 0.31 12.76
N VAL A 118 -28.98 1.25 13.63
CA VAL A 118 -28.15 2.40 13.95
C VAL A 118 -28.19 2.57 15.46
N GLY A 119 -27.08 2.90 16.08
CA GLY A 119 -26.97 3.11 17.51
C GLY A 119 -27.94 4.19 18.02
N SER A 120 -28.41 4.05 19.24
CA SER A 120 -29.38 4.97 19.82
C SER A 120 -28.86 6.40 19.94
N ASP A 121 -27.54 6.56 20.02
CA ASP A 121 -26.88 7.87 20.11
C ASP A 121 -26.49 8.48 18.75
N TYR A 122 -27.10 8.02 17.67
CA TYR A 122 -26.76 8.44 16.31
C TYR A 122 -26.75 9.96 16.11
N ALA A 123 -27.62 10.68 16.82
CA ALA A 123 -27.72 12.13 16.73
C ALA A 123 -26.41 12.85 17.10
N ASN A 124 -25.58 12.23 17.94
CA ASN A 124 -24.33 12.76 18.45
C ASN A 124 -23.09 12.24 17.74
N PHE A 125 -23.21 11.27 16.82
CA PHE A 125 -22.07 10.61 16.19
C PHE A 125 -21.05 11.59 15.59
N LEU A 126 -21.50 12.65 14.93
CA LEU A 126 -20.66 13.63 14.29
C LEU A 126 -20.49 14.93 15.11
N LYS A 127 -20.85 14.92 16.40
CA LYS A 127 -20.55 16.05 17.29
C LYS A 127 -19.08 16.10 17.66
N ASP A 128 -18.50 14.92 17.90
CA ASP A 128 -17.11 14.76 18.34
C ASP A 128 -16.24 14.02 17.33
N ASN A 129 -16.83 13.43 16.29
CA ASN A 129 -16.15 12.68 15.22
C ASN A 129 -16.31 13.36 13.87
N ASP A 130 -15.37 13.14 12.98
CA ASP A 130 -15.39 13.68 11.62
C ASP A 130 -16.04 12.75 10.62
N VAL A 131 -15.96 11.44 10.88
CA VAL A 131 -16.51 10.38 10.03
C VAL A 131 -17.00 9.23 10.89
N ILE A 132 -18.18 8.68 10.54
CA ILE A 132 -18.73 7.46 11.12
C ILE A 132 -18.71 6.33 10.11
N ILE A 133 -18.15 5.19 10.49
CA ILE A 133 -18.16 3.97 9.70
C ILE A 133 -19.21 3.00 10.26
N PHE A 134 -19.96 2.36 9.36
CA PHE A 134 -20.94 1.32 9.68
C PHE A 134 -20.42 -0.05 9.18
N PRO A 135 -19.67 -0.80 10.00
CA PRO A 135 -19.18 -2.13 9.60
C PRO A 135 -20.33 -3.13 9.52
N GLN A 136 -20.26 -4.02 8.53
CA GLN A 136 -21.20 -5.12 8.33
C GLN A 136 -20.48 -6.34 7.77
N PHE A 137 -21.01 -7.54 8.04
CA PHE A 137 -20.63 -8.74 7.30
C PHE A 137 -21.54 -8.92 6.10
N ASP A 138 -20.94 -9.22 4.95
CA ASP A 138 -21.69 -9.50 3.72
C ASP A 138 -21.23 -10.83 3.09
N ASN A 139 -22.12 -11.81 3.09
CA ASN A 139 -21.90 -13.12 2.47
C ASN A 139 -22.07 -13.10 0.94
N THR A 140 -22.55 -12.00 0.37
CA THR A 140 -22.78 -11.88 -1.08
C THR A 140 -21.54 -11.40 -1.82
N LEU A 141 -20.53 -10.91 -1.10
CA LEU A 141 -19.24 -10.64 -1.67
C LEU A 141 -18.65 -11.92 -2.27
N GLY A 142 -18.14 -11.84 -3.49
CA GLY A 142 -17.58 -13.01 -4.18
C GLY A 142 -16.44 -13.66 -3.40
N THR A 143 -16.12 -14.91 -3.73
CA THR A 143 -15.07 -15.69 -3.02
C THR A 143 -13.66 -15.10 -3.09
N GLN A 144 -13.46 -14.09 -3.93
CA GLN A 144 -12.19 -13.37 -4.11
C GLN A 144 -12.22 -11.95 -3.53
N THR A 145 -13.35 -11.49 -2.99
CA THR A 145 -13.49 -10.16 -2.40
C THR A 145 -13.40 -10.26 -0.89
N ILE A 146 -12.43 -9.58 -0.30
CA ILE A 146 -12.20 -9.59 1.16
C ILE A 146 -13.11 -8.60 1.84
N ALA A 147 -13.18 -7.40 1.31
CA ALA A 147 -13.97 -6.31 1.82
C ALA A 147 -14.39 -5.38 0.69
N ALA A 148 -15.29 -4.46 1.02
CA ALA A 148 -15.76 -3.40 0.14
C ALA A 148 -16.24 -2.24 1.00
N ALA A 149 -15.97 -0.99 0.59
CA ALA A 149 -16.46 0.16 1.32
C ALA A 149 -16.84 1.31 0.40
N ALA A 150 -17.81 2.11 0.83
CA ALA A 150 -18.19 3.32 0.11
C ALA A 150 -18.74 4.36 1.09
N PHE A 151 -18.56 5.64 0.79
CA PHE A 151 -19.26 6.67 1.54
C PHE A 151 -20.75 6.66 1.23
N CYS A 152 -21.57 6.93 2.23
CA CYS A 152 -23.03 6.89 2.14
C CYS A 152 -23.69 8.19 2.57
N LEU A 153 -22.95 9.07 3.24
CA LEU A 153 -23.41 10.37 3.65
C LEU A 153 -22.28 11.38 3.43
N ASN A 154 -22.63 12.53 2.89
CA ASN A 154 -21.71 13.66 2.75
C ASN A 154 -22.33 14.95 3.28
N TYR A 155 -21.50 15.96 3.57
CA TYR A 155 -21.87 17.20 4.23
C TYR A 155 -21.26 18.40 3.54
N GLY A 156 -22.03 19.49 3.54
CA GLY A 156 -21.59 20.81 3.14
C GLY A 156 -21.46 21.00 1.63
N SER A 157 -21.18 22.23 1.24
CA SER A 157 -21.13 22.66 -0.16
C SER A 157 -20.14 21.85 -1.02
N ARG A 158 -19.04 21.39 -0.42
CA ARG A 158 -18.01 20.56 -1.09
C ARG A 158 -18.28 19.06 -1.01
N LYS A 159 -19.38 18.63 -0.38
CA LYS A 159 -19.78 17.22 -0.28
C LYS A 159 -18.75 16.32 0.39
N ARG A 160 -18.11 16.80 1.48
CA ARG A 160 -17.17 16.02 2.27
C ARG A 160 -17.84 14.74 2.82
N PRO A 161 -17.27 13.57 2.64
CA PRO A 161 -17.77 12.35 3.27
C PRO A 161 -17.76 12.47 4.79
N VAL A 162 -18.87 12.11 5.43
CA VAL A 162 -19.03 12.10 6.89
C VAL A 162 -19.54 10.77 7.43
N ALA A 163 -20.03 9.88 6.55
CA ALA A 163 -20.30 8.51 6.92
C ALA A 163 -20.08 7.55 5.74
N GLY A 164 -19.74 6.31 6.07
CA GLY A 164 -19.55 5.24 5.11
C GLY A 164 -19.90 3.87 5.66
N VAL A 165 -20.08 2.91 4.76
CA VAL A 165 -20.25 1.49 5.08
C VAL A 165 -18.97 0.73 4.77
N LEU A 166 -18.69 -0.26 5.59
CA LEU A 166 -17.59 -1.20 5.42
C LEU A 166 -18.15 -2.62 5.46
N TYR A 167 -18.14 -3.29 4.32
CA TYR A 167 -18.54 -4.69 4.20
C TYR A 167 -17.32 -5.59 4.30
N ILE A 168 -17.40 -6.62 5.12
CA ILE A 168 -16.34 -7.62 5.34
C ILE A 168 -16.88 -8.99 4.97
N ASN A 169 -16.15 -9.74 4.17
CA ASN A 169 -16.53 -11.08 3.77
C ASN A 169 -16.25 -12.08 4.90
N PRO A 170 -17.28 -12.62 5.56
CA PRO A 170 -17.07 -13.53 6.69
C PRO A 170 -16.63 -14.94 6.26
N SER A 171 -16.68 -15.24 4.95
CA SER A 171 -16.34 -16.57 4.43
C SER A 171 -14.82 -16.77 4.31
N LEU A 172 -14.03 -15.70 4.44
CA LEU A 172 -12.57 -15.78 4.40
C LEU A 172 -12.03 -16.31 5.72
N SER A 173 -11.07 -17.23 5.63
CA SER A 173 -10.49 -17.88 6.81
C SER A 173 -9.54 -16.95 7.54
N PHE A 174 -9.99 -16.36 8.63
CA PHE A 174 -9.19 -15.50 9.53
C PHE A 174 -8.41 -16.35 10.55
N ASN A 175 -7.62 -17.34 10.11
CA ASN A 175 -7.05 -18.32 11.04
C ASN A 175 -5.52 -18.26 11.22
N ASN A 176 -4.83 -17.29 10.62
CA ASN A 176 -3.35 -17.21 10.66
C ASN A 176 -2.85 -16.01 11.46
N ASP A 177 -1.71 -16.19 12.13
CA ASP A 177 -1.10 -15.16 12.98
C ASP A 177 -0.62 -13.90 12.24
N ASN A 178 -0.36 -14.01 10.91
CA ASN A 178 0.00 -12.86 10.07
C ASN A 178 -1.22 -12.15 9.44
N LEU A 179 -2.42 -12.61 9.76
CA LEU A 179 -3.65 -12.03 9.24
C LEU A 179 -3.85 -10.57 9.66
N ASP A 180 -3.28 -10.16 10.78
CA ASP A 180 -3.48 -8.85 11.36
C ASP A 180 -2.96 -7.74 10.48
N ILE A 181 -1.71 -7.86 10.00
CA ILE A 181 -1.11 -6.87 9.10
C ILE A 181 -1.87 -6.84 7.77
N TYR A 182 -2.19 -8.00 7.24
CA TYR A 182 -2.93 -8.11 5.99
C TYR A 182 -4.32 -7.47 6.07
N MET A 183 -5.11 -7.82 7.11
CA MET A 183 -6.44 -7.23 7.31
C MET A 183 -6.37 -5.72 7.59
N LYS A 184 -5.36 -5.27 8.32
CA LYS A 184 -5.15 -3.83 8.56
C LYS A 184 -4.91 -3.08 7.25
N ASN A 185 -4.09 -3.64 6.34
CA ASN A 185 -3.88 -3.06 5.01
C ASN A 185 -5.16 -3.01 4.18
N VAL A 186 -5.97 -4.09 4.20
CA VAL A 186 -7.28 -4.12 3.55
C VAL A 186 -8.21 -3.06 4.13
N LEU A 187 -8.29 -2.95 5.45
CA LEU A 187 -9.15 -1.97 6.12
C LEU A 187 -8.72 -0.52 5.80
N LEU A 188 -7.42 -0.25 5.75
CA LEU A 188 -6.90 1.05 5.33
C LEU A 188 -7.31 1.38 3.90
N HIS A 189 -7.17 0.42 2.99
CA HIS A 189 -7.59 0.54 1.60
C HIS A 189 -9.09 0.86 1.49
N GLU A 190 -9.92 0.06 2.14
CA GLU A 190 -11.37 0.21 2.08
C GLU A 190 -11.86 1.53 2.70
N ILE A 191 -11.32 1.92 3.84
CA ILE A 191 -11.69 3.21 4.48
C ILE A 191 -11.24 4.38 3.61
N THR A 192 -10.14 4.25 2.87
CA THR A 192 -9.72 5.27 1.90
C THR A 192 -10.73 5.49 0.78
N HIS A 193 -11.45 4.45 0.35
CA HIS A 193 -12.58 4.60 -0.58
C HIS A 193 -13.71 5.47 0.01
N ILE A 194 -13.95 5.35 1.30
CA ILE A 194 -14.93 6.21 1.99
C ILE A 194 -14.45 7.65 2.03
N LEU A 195 -13.17 7.87 2.35
CA LEU A 195 -12.64 9.21 2.62
C LEU A 195 -12.38 10.02 1.36
N ILE A 196 -11.82 9.39 0.31
CA ILE A 196 -11.40 10.12 -0.90
C ILE A 196 -11.40 9.28 -2.19
N PHE A 197 -10.95 8.02 -2.17
CA PHE A 197 -10.68 7.28 -3.39
C PHE A 197 -11.96 6.70 -4.02
N SER A 198 -12.77 7.58 -4.61
CA SER A 198 -14.07 7.26 -5.19
C SER A 198 -14.31 8.03 -6.49
N PRO A 199 -14.72 7.35 -7.59
CA PRO A 199 -15.06 8.02 -8.85
C PRO A 199 -16.14 9.10 -8.68
N THR A 200 -17.05 8.91 -7.73
CA THR A 200 -18.09 9.90 -7.41
C THR A 200 -17.48 11.16 -6.79
N LEU A 201 -16.52 11.02 -5.86
CA LEU A 201 -15.81 12.14 -5.27
C LEU A 201 -14.91 12.84 -6.29
N PHE A 202 -14.19 12.08 -7.11
CA PHE A 202 -13.36 12.65 -8.18
C PHE A 202 -14.16 13.54 -9.11
N LYS A 203 -15.38 13.12 -9.46
CA LYS A 203 -16.31 13.93 -10.25
C LYS A 203 -16.82 15.17 -9.50
N TYR A 204 -17.18 15.04 -8.21
CA TYR A 204 -17.68 16.17 -7.43
C TYR A 204 -16.63 17.25 -7.23
N LEU A 205 -15.36 16.86 -7.15
CA LEU A 205 -14.23 17.73 -6.84
C LEU A 205 -13.43 18.12 -8.09
N ASP A 206 -13.86 17.68 -9.29
CA ASP A 206 -13.15 17.91 -10.56
C ASP A 206 -11.68 17.47 -10.54
N MET A 207 -11.42 16.30 -9.89
CA MET A 207 -10.07 15.80 -9.68
C MET A 207 -9.59 14.87 -10.81
N ALA A 208 -10.50 14.37 -11.63
CA ALA A 208 -10.19 13.38 -12.67
C ALA A 208 -10.68 13.81 -14.05
N THR A 209 -9.93 13.41 -15.06
CA THR A 209 -10.26 13.65 -16.46
C THR A 209 -10.33 12.32 -17.21
N THR A 210 -11.34 12.20 -18.08
CA THR A 210 -11.48 11.07 -19.01
C THR A 210 -10.89 11.44 -20.36
N THR A 211 -10.05 10.58 -20.90
CA THR A 211 -9.49 10.70 -22.24
C THR A 211 -9.77 9.43 -23.04
N SER A 212 -9.38 9.40 -24.33
CA SER A 212 -9.42 8.18 -25.13
C SER A 212 -8.48 7.07 -24.61
N SER A 213 -7.51 7.43 -23.76
CA SER A 213 -6.54 6.52 -23.16
C SER A 213 -6.97 6.01 -21.78
N GLY A 214 -8.09 6.46 -21.23
CA GLY A 214 -8.59 6.05 -19.90
C GLY A 214 -8.90 7.21 -18.97
N TYR A 215 -8.96 6.89 -17.69
CA TYR A 215 -9.21 7.85 -16.58
C TYR A 215 -7.89 8.26 -15.93
N PHE A 216 -7.77 9.53 -15.61
CA PHE A 216 -6.55 10.08 -15.00
C PHE A 216 -6.92 11.02 -13.87
N ILE A 217 -6.24 10.93 -12.74
CA ILE A 217 -6.24 11.99 -11.72
C ILE A 217 -5.36 13.12 -12.24
N THR A 218 -5.94 14.32 -12.35
CA THR A 218 -5.29 15.51 -12.88
C THR A 218 -5.15 16.62 -11.86
N SER A 219 -5.50 16.35 -10.61
CA SER A 219 -5.39 17.31 -9.51
C SER A 219 -3.93 17.70 -9.25
N PRO A 220 -3.67 18.98 -8.90
CA PRO A 220 -2.33 19.59 -9.01
C PRO A 220 -1.24 18.93 -8.18
N LYS A 221 -1.52 18.68 -6.88
CA LYS A 221 -0.52 18.12 -5.95
C LYS A 221 -0.21 16.67 -6.29
N THR A 222 -1.24 15.88 -6.62
CA THR A 222 -1.09 14.48 -7.06
C THR A 222 -0.21 14.38 -8.30
N VAL A 223 -0.46 15.22 -9.31
CA VAL A 223 0.35 15.26 -10.54
C VAL A 223 1.78 15.72 -10.24
N LEU A 224 1.94 16.72 -9.37
CA LEU A 224 3.26 17.20 -8.96
C LEU A 224 4.07 16.08 -8.32
N LYS A 225 3.49 15.34 -7.36
CA LYS A 225 4.16 14.21 -6.70
C LYS A 225 4.52 13.10 -7.67
N ALA A 226 3.64 12.78 -8.62
CA ALA A 226 3.94 11.81 -9.66
C ALA A 226 5.11 12.26 -10.55
N ARG A 227 5.12 13.52 -10.99
CA ARG A 227 6.23 14.08 -11.79
C ARG A 227 7.56 13.98 -11.06
N GLN A 228 7.57 14.24 -9.77
CA GLN A 228 8.75 14.14 -8.92
C GLN A 228 9.19 12.69 -8.75
N HIS A 229 8.27 11.81 -8.37
CA HIS A 229 8.55 10.39 -8.17
C HIS A 229 9.18 9.74 -9.42
N PHE A 230 8.53 9.91 -10.56
CA PHE A 230 8.98 9.31 -11.81
C PHE A 230 10.11 10.11 -12.51
N ASN A 231 10.44 11.30 -12.03
CA ASN A 231 11.35 12.24 -12.69
C ASN A 231 10.91 12.56 -14.13
N CYS A 232 9.65 12.94 -14.30
CA CYS A 232 9.06 13.24 -15.61
C CYS A 232 8.11 14.45 -15.52
N ALA A 233 8.57 15.61 -15.90
CA ALA A 233 7.80 16.86 -15.83
C ALA A 233 6.56 16.91 -16.76
N SER A 234 6.50 16.06 -17.78
CA SER A 234 5.42 16.06 -18.78
C SER A 234 4.26 15.13 -18.45
N ILE A 235 4.24 14.47 -17.29
CA ILE A 235 3.09 13.64 -16.86
C ILE A 235 1.83 14.52 -16.80
N PRO A 236 0.77 14.21 -17.61
CA PRO A 236 -0.44 15.03 -17.62
C PRO A 236 -1.41 14.68 -16.49
N GLY A 237 -1.31 13.49 -15.92
CA GLY A 237 -2.16 12.94 -14.87
C GLY A 237 -1.69 11.56 -14.45
N VAL A 238 -2.15 11.08 -13.30
CA VAL A 238 -1.86 9.74 -12.78
C VAL A 238 -2.96 8.79 -13.25
N PRO A 239 -2.63 7.71 -13.98
CA PRO A 239 -3.63 6.80 -14.51
C PRO A 239 -4.37 6.05 -13.41
N LEU A 240 -5.69 5.92 -13.57
CA LEU A 240 -6.53 5.02 -12.80
C LEU A 240 -6.68 3.68 -13.52
N GLU A 241 -6.93 2.63 -12.76
CA GLU A 241 -7.10 1.26 -13.24
C GLU A 241 -8.12 1.19 -14.39
N ASN A 242 -7.73 0.57 -15.48
CA ASN A 242 -8.55 0.43 -16.68
C ASN A 242 -8.94 -1.01 -17.02
N GLN A 243 -8.50 -1.97 -16.18
CA GLN A 243 -8.77 -3.40 -16.32
C GLN A 243 -9.65 -3.92 -15.17
N GLY A 244 -10.02 -5.20 -15.22
CA GLY A 244 -10.73 -5.87 -14.13
C GLY A 244 -12.25 -5.67 -14.12
N GLY A 245 -12.80 -4.79 -14.96
CA GLY A 245 -14.25 -4.53 -15.06
C GLY A 245 -14.84 -3.79 -13.87
N GLU A 246 -16.16 -3.95 -13.66
CA GLU A 246 -16.84 -3.38 -12.48
C GLU A 246 -16.20 -3.92 -11.20
N GLY A 247 -15.79 -3.05 -10.28
CA GLY A 247 -15.11 -3.36 -9.02
C GLY A 247 -13.62 -2.99 -8.99
N SER A 248 -13.05 -2.53 -10.11
CA SER A 248 -11.62 -2.15 -10.18
C SER A 248 -11.40 -0.88 -10.98
N MET A 249 -12.15 -0.74 -12.09
CA MET A 249 -11.91 0.30 -13.09
C MET A 249 -12.32 1.69 -12.59
N GLY A 250 -11.36 2.62 -12.56
CA GLY A 250 -11.59 4.01 -12.19
C GLY A 250 -11.57 4.32 -10.70
N SER A 251 -11.54 3.29 -9.81
CA SER A 251 -11.51 3.46 -8.36
C SER A 251 -10.21 3.04 -7.71
N HIS A 252 -9.17 2.76 -8.49
CA HIS A 252 -7.85 2.36 -8.02
C HIS A 252 -6.78 2.99 -8.92
N TRP A 253 -5.55 3.04 -8.43
CA TRP A 253 -4.41 3.35 -9.27
C TRP A 253 -4.17 2.25 -10.30
N GLU A 254 -3.75 2.65 -11.49
CA GLU A 254 -3.30 1.73 -12.54
C GLU A 254 -2.01 1.02 -12.12
N SER A 255 -2.08 -0.29 -11.89
CA SER A 255 -0.96 -1.09 -11.36
C SER A 255 0.26 -1.10 -12.28
N ARG A 256 0.09 -0.84 -13.59
CA ARG A 256 1.21 -0.70 -14.53
C ARG A 256 2.20 0.40 -14.11
N TYR A 257 1.73 1.42 -13.40
CA TYR A 257 2.53 2.57 -12.97
C TYR A 257 2.69 2.68 -11.46
N MET A 258 1.70 2.19 -10.72
CA MET A 258 1.61 2.37 -9.27
C MET A 258 1.70 1.06 -8.49
N LEU A 259 2.32 0.02 -9.08
CA LEU A 259 2.46 -1.27 -8.39
C LEU A 259 3.20 -1.10 -7.05
N GLY A 260 2.56 -1.55 -5.98
CA GLY A 260 3.04 -1.35 -4.61
C GLY A 260 2.45 -0.14 -3.90
N ASP A 261 1.63 0.71 -4.55
CA ASP A 261 0.78 1.63 -3.79
C ASP A 261 -0.41 0.87 -3.17
N TYR A 262 -0.80 1.22 -1.94
CA TYR A 262 -1.87 0.52 -1.23
C TYR A 262 -3.26 0.67 -1.89
N MET A 263 -3.45 1.63 -2.81
CA MET A 263 -4.70 1.86 -3.55
C MET A 263 -4.71 1.23 -4.94
N ILE A 264 -3.91 0.21 -5.22
CA ILE A 264 -4.07 -0.64 -6.41
C ILE A 264 -5.23 -1.63 -6.22
N SER A 265 -5.79 -2.13 -7.33
CA SER A 265 -7.03 -2.94 -7.33
C SER A 265 -6.86 -4.39 -6.83
N THR A 266 -5.66 -4.79 -6.51
CA THR A 266 -5.32 -6.18 -6.17
C THR A 266 -4.37 -6.25 -5.00
N ASP A 267 -4.38 -7.42 -4.37
CA ASP A 267 -3.40 -7.77 -3.36
C ASP A 267 -1.99 -7.83 -3.96
N TYR A 268 -1.08 -7.12 -3.33
CA TYR A 268 0.34 -7.14 -3.63
C TYR A 268 1.11 -7.00 -2.32
N ASP A 269 2.06 -7.90 -2.09
CA ASP A 269 2.68 -8.01 -0.77
C ASP A 269 3.59 -6.82 -0.39
N ASP A 270 4.05 -6.07 -1.38
CA ASP A 270 4.98 -4.94 -1.22
C ASP A 270 4.23 -3.61 -1.33
N ILE A 271 3.21 -3.40 -0.48
CA ILE A 271 2.37 -2.20 -0.53
C ILE A 271 2.84 -1.12 0.44
N VAL A 272 2.70 0.12 -0.01
CA VAL A 272 3.01 1.33 0.77
C VAL A 272 1.98 2.43 0.53
N LEU A 273 1.82 3.34 1.49
CA LEU A 273 1.14 4.61 1.31
C LEU A 273 2.11 5.59 0.63
N SER A 274 1.93 5.83 -0.67
CA SER A 274 2.81 6.74 -1.41
C SER A 274 2.50 8.21 -1.18
N ASP A 275 3.47 9.09 -1.48
CA ASP A 275 3.25 10.54 -1.52
C ASP A 275 2.21 10.95 -2.56
N ILE A 276 2.04 10.16 -3.61
CA ILE A 276 1.05 10.40 -4.66
C ILE A 276 -0.35 10.20 -4.08
N SER A 277 -0.56 9.12 -3.29
CA SER A 277 -1.81 8.88 -2.59
C SER A 277 -2.07 9.89 -1.47
N LEU A 278 -1.05 10.31 -0.73
CA LEU A 278 -1.17 11.38 0.25
C LEU A 278 -1.59 12.71 -0.40
N ALA A 279 -0.99 13.05 -1.55
CA ALA A 279 -1.34 14.26 -2.29
C ALA A 279 -2.80 14.26 -2.78
N LEU A 280 -3.35 13.08 -3.10
CA LEU A 280 -4.76 12.95 -3.48
C LEU A 280 -5.70 13.37 -2.34
N PHE A 281 -5.41 12.98 -1.11
CA PHE A 281 -6.16 13.46 0.06
C PHE A 281 -6.10 14.98 0.16
N GLU A 282 -4.93 15.56 -0.01
CA GLU A 282 -4.73 17.00 0.12
C GLU A 282 -5.41 17.78 -1.01
N ASP A 283 -5.39 17.29 -2.24
CA ASP A 283 -6.09 17.87 -3.40
C ASP A 283 -7.60 17.93 -3.22
N SER A 284 -8.20 17.07 -2.39
CA SER A 284 -9.63 17.16 -2.05
C SER A 284 -9.99 18.48 -1.39
N GLY A 285 -9.01 19.10 -0.71
CA GLY A 285 -9.19 20.27 0.14
C GLY A 285 -10.01 19.99 1.41
N PHE A 286 -10.25 18.72 1.73
CA PHE A 286 -10.84 18.31 3.02
C PHE A 286 -9.76 18.11 4.07
N TYR A 287 -8.58 17.65 3.65
CA TYR A 287 -7.51 17.20 4.53
C TYR A 287 -6.22 17.96 4.30
N LYS A 288 -5.41 18.03 5.33
CA LYS A 288 -3.99 18.24 5.27
C LYS A 288 -3.30 16.90 5.59
N VAL A 289 -2.14 16.68 5.00
CA VAL A 289 -1.45 15.41 5.15
C VAL A 289 -0.07 15.58 5.77
N ASN A 290 0.36 14.57 6.52
CA ASN A 290 1.72 14.46 7.00
C ASN A 290 2.50 13.52 6.06
N TYR A 291 3.26 14.10 5.14
CA TYR A 291 4.06 13.31 4.18
C TYR A 291 5.16 12.47 4.84
N TYR A 292 5.58 12.79 6.07
CA TYR A 292 6.55 11.97 6.80
C TYR A 292 6.00 10.64 7.28
N SER A 293 4.69 10.48 7.30
CA SER A 293 4.03 9.22 7.64
C SER A 293 3.85 8.27 6.46
N GLY A 294 4.19 8.69 5.24
CA GLY A 294 4.13 7.83 4.07
C GLY A 294 5.25 6.80 4.04
N GLY A 295 5.02 5.70 3.34
CA GLY A 295 6.01 4.66 3.09
C GLY A 295 6.98 4.99 1.95
N LEU A 296 7.95 4.12 1.74
CA LEU A 296 8.95 4.26 0.70
C LEU A 296 8.48 3.62 -0.62
N PHE A 297 7.73 4.38 -1.40
CA PHE A 297 7.30 3.93 -2.72
C PHE A 297 8.48 3.97 -3.71
N LYS A 298 8.87 2.81 -4.28
CA LYS A 298 10.04 2.67 -5.16
C LYS A 298 9.72 2.32 -6.60
N PHE A 299 8.56 1.71 -6.89
CA PHE A 299 8.23 1.26 -8.24
C PHE A 299 8.21 2.43 -9.23
N GLY A 300 9.02 2.35 -10.26
CA GLY A 300 9.18 3.40 -11.26
C GLY A 300 9.93 4.67 -10.82
N LYS A 301 10.46 4.72 -9.59
CA LYS A 301 11.16 5.91 -9.07
C LYS A 301 12.35 6.29 -9.95
N ASN A 302 12.37 7.56 -10.41
CA ASN A 302 13.41 8.14 -11.26
C ASN A 302 13.60 7.48 -12.64
N LYS A 303 12.59 6.73 -13.16
CA LYS A 303 12.69 6.05 -14.47
C LYS A 303 12.43 6.97 -15.67
N GLY A 304 12.01 8.19 -15.43
CA GLY A 304 11.79 9.18 -16.47
C GLY A 304 10.49 8.99 -17.25
N CYS A 305 10.30 9.82 -18.27
CA CYS A 305 9.08 9.84 -19.05
C CYS A 305 8.86 8.55 -19.89
N ASP A 306 9.92 7.84 -20.20
CA ASP A 306 9.84 6.56 -20.90
C ASP A 306 9.01 5.53 -20.14
N PHE A 307 9.00 5.60 -18.81
CA PHE A 307 8.21 4.70 -17.97
C PHE A 307 6.70 4.82 -18.24
N PHE A 308 6.23 6.01 -18.65
CA PHE A 308 4.83 6.27 -19.02
C PHE A 308 4.55 6.07 -20.51
N SER A 309 5.51 6.37 -21.37
CA SER A 309 5.28 6.43 -22.82
C SER A 309 5.61 5.14 -23.55
N LYS A 310 6.41 4.25 -22.94
CA LYS A 310 6.86 3.01 -23.59
C LYS A 310 6.19 1.77 -22.98
N LYS A 311 6.15 0.71 -23.76
CA LYS A 311 5.74 -0.63 -23.30
C LYS A 311 6.73 -1.16 -22.28
N CYS A 312 6.28 -1.97 -21.31
CA CYS A 312 7.16 -2.61 -20.32
C CYS A 312 8.16 -3.60 -20.95
N ILE A 313 7.79 -4.19 -22.08
CA ILE A 313 8.69 -4.96 -22.94
C ILE A 313 8.51 -4.48 -24.38
N ASN A 314 9.60 -4.23 -25.07
CA ASN A 314 9.61 -3.85 -26.47
C ASN A 314 10.67 -4.67 -27.22
N ASN A 315 10.25 -5.46 -28.21
CA ASN A 315 11.11 -6.37 -28.99
C ASN A 315 11.98 -7.31 -28.11
N GLY A 316 11.41 -7.83 -27.03
CA GLY A 316 12.09 -8.71 -26.08
C GLY A 316 12.96 -8.02 -25.03
N GLU A 317 13.14 -6.69 -25.13
CA GLU A 317 13.89 -5.90 -24.15
C GLU A 317 12.96 -5.31 -23.11
N ILE A 318 13.29 -5.50 -21.82
CA ILE A 318 12.58 -4.90 -20.69
C ILE A 318 12.86 -3.40 -20.61
N LEU A 319 11.84 -2.62 -20.27
CA LEU A 319 11.95 -1.17 -20.13
C LEU A 319 12.84 -0.79 -18.93
N SER A 320 12.73 -1.51 -17.83
CA SER A 320 13.46 -1.27 -16.60
C SER A 320 13.46 -2.54 -15.73
N GLU A 321 14.24 -2.54 -14.66
CA GLU A 321 14.39 -3.68 -13.73
C GLU A 321 13.13 -4.04 -12.94
N GLU A 322 12.10 -3.21 -12.98
CA GLU A 322 10.79 -3.52 -12.42
C GLU A 322 10.05 -4.59 -13.22
N PHE A 323 10.45 -4.79 -14.48
CA PHE A 323 9.81 -5.75 -15.38
C PHE A 323 10.77 -6.90 -15.70
N CYS A 324 10.21 -7.95 -16.28
CA CYS A 324 10.99 -9.12 -16.68
C CYS A 324 10.45 -9.73 -17.98
N ALA A 325 11.24 -10.60 -18.60
CA ALA A 325 10.85 -11.24 -19.86
C ALA A 325 11.09 -12.77 -19.86
N ILE A 326 11.72 -13.29 -18.81
CA ILE A 326 12.07 -14.71 -18.72
C ILE A 326 11.25 -15.35 -17.59
N PRO A 327 10.38 -16.33 -17.89
CA PRO A 327 9.58 -17.01 -16.87
C PRO A 327 10.45 -17.59 -15.74
N ASN A 328 9.99 -17.45 -14.50
CA ASN A 328 10.66 -17.94 -13.29
C ASN A 328 12.08 -17.36 -13.06
N GLN A 329 12.43 -16.25 -13.72
CA GLN A 329 13.65 -15.54 -13.39
C GLN A 329 13.57 -15.04 -11.94
N PRO A 330 14.60 -15.31 -11.09
CA PRO A 330 14.65 -14.78 -9.74
C PRO A 330 14.65 -13.25 -9.74
N MET A 331 13.82 -12.64 -8.91
CA MET A 331 13.67 -11.21 -8.78
C MET A 331 13.46 -10.79 -7.33
N CYS A 332 13.61 -9.51 -7.07
CA CYS A 332 13.13 -8.84 -5.86
C CYS A 332 12.07 -7.81 -6.25
N THR A 333 11.14 -7.50 -5.35
CA THR A 333 10.23 -6.35 -5.53
C THR A 333 11.01 -5.02 -5.57
N ALA A 334 10.36 -3.95 -5.97
CA ALA A 334 10.99 -2.64 -6.12
C ALA A 334 11.57 -2.10 -4.80
N THR A 335 10.91 -2.34 -3.67
CA THR A 335 11.42 -1.97 -2.33
C THR A 335 12.49 -2.93 -1.82
N ARG A 336 12.65 -4.09 -2.48
CA ARG A 336 13.51 -5.20 -2.05
C ARG A 336 13.13 -5.79 -0.68
N THR A 337 11.90 -5.61 -0.25
CA THR A 337 11.41 -6.22 0.99
C THR A 337 10.87 -7.63 0.78
N ILE A 338 10.65 -8.03 -0.48
CA ILE A 338 10.03 -9.31 -0.85
C ILE A 338 10.82 -10.02 -1.94
N LYS A 339 10.98 -11.34 -1.75
CA LYS A 339 11.51 -12.28 -2.75
C LYS A 339 10.43 -12.56 -3.79
N GLY A 340 10.80 -12.61 -5.06
CA GLY A 340 9.87 -12.91 -6.14
C GLY A 340 10.51 -13.60 -7.33
N TYR A 341 9.64 -13.96 -8.27
CA TYR A 341 10.03 -14.55 -9.55
C TYR A 341 9.24 -13.86 -10.67
N CYS A 342 9.84 -13.80 -11.83
CA CYS A 342 9.17 -13.31 -13.02
C CYS A 342 7.96 -14.17 -13.35
N THR A 343 6.77 -13.62 -13.25
CA THR A 343 5.54 -14.35 -13.52
C THR A 343 5.00 -14.00 -14.90
N ILE A 344 4.92 -15.03 -15.75
CA ILE A 344 4.34 -14.98 -17.08
C ILE A 344 3.31 -16.11 -17.17
N TYR A 345 2.06 -15.73 -17.45
CA TYR A 345 0.91 -16.63 -17.52
C TYR A 345 0.55 -16.98 -18.96
N ASP A 346 0.07 -18.20 -19.17
CA ASP A 346 -0.65 -18.57 -20.38
C ASP A 346 -2.16 -18.37 -20.13
N TYR A 347 -2.70 -17.27 -20.60
CA TYR A 347 -4.10 -16.91 -20.45
C TYR A 347 -5.06 -17.76 -21.30
N SER A 348 -4.56 -18.61 -22.22
CA SER A 348 -5.40 -19.55 -22.96
C SER A 348 -5.86 -20.73 -22.11
N THR A 349 -5.12 -21.05 -21.02
CA THR A 349 -5.40 -22.18 -20.13
C THR A 349 -6.31 -21.81 -18.96
N ALA A 350 -6.64 -20.52 -18.78
CA ALA A 350 -7.57 -20.08 -17.76
C ALA A 350 -8.97 -20.68 -17.94
N SER A 351 -9.66 -20.98 -16.84
CA SER A 351 -11.04 -21.48 -16.87
C SER A 351 -12.02 -20.52 -17.58
N THR A 352 -11.68 -19.24 -17.65
CA THR A 352 -12.22 -18.24 -18.56
C THR A 352 -11.06 -17.71 -19.38
N ALA A 353 -10.92 -18.16 -20.62
CA ALA A 353 -9.85 -17.69 -21.49
C ALA A 353 -9.92 -16.17 -21.65
N ILE A 354 -8.87 -15.48 -21.19
CA ILE A 354 -8.74 -14.04 -21.31
C ILE A 354 -7.93 -13.75 -22.57
N ARG A 355 -8.50 -12.98 -23.48
CA ARG A 355 -7.77 -12.49 -24.65
C ARG A 355 -7.00 -11.24 -24.27
N ILE A 356 -5.67 -11.28 -24.36
CA ILE A 356 -4.83 -10.12 -24.13
C ILE A 356 -5.06 -9.11 -25.26
N PRO A 357 -5.43 -7.85 -24.96
CA PRO A 357 -5.55 -6.79 -25.97
C PRO A 357 -4.24 -6.60 -26.74
N SER A 358 -4.33 -6.26 -28.01
CA SER A 358 -3.16 -6.19 -28.91
C SER A 358 -2.08 -5.21 -28.44
N GLU A 359 -2.48 -4.15 -27.79
CA GLU A 359 -1.60 -3.13 -27.20
C GLU A 359 -0.76 -3.67 -26.02
N TYR A 360 -1.24 -4.72 -25.34
CA TYR A 360 -0.60 -5.37 -24.20
C TYR A 360 0.03 -6.73 -24.51
N GLN A 361 0.13 -7.08 -25.80
CA GLN A 361 0.84 -8.27 -26.24
C GLN A 361 2.34 -7.95 -26.32
N TYR A 362 3.10 -8.53 -25.42
CA TYR A 362 4.55 -8.31 -25.27
C TYR A 362 5.40 -9.47 -25.75
N PHE A 363 4.78 -10.62 -26.04
CA PHE A 363 5.42 -11.86 -26.44
C PHE A 363 4.95 -12.31 -27.83
N ASP A 364 5.72 -13.19 -28.47
CA ASP A 364 5.35 -13.76 -29.78
C ASP A 364 4.01 -14.50 -29.74
N SER A 365 3.70 -15.15 -28.62
CA SER A 365 2.39 -15.75 -28.40
C SER A 365 1.42 -14.70 -27.85
N PRO A 366 0.25 -14.48 -28.49
CA PRO A 366 -0.73 -13.51 -28.04
C PRO A 366 -1.43 -13.90 -26.72
N ASN A 367 -1.20 -15.11 -26.24
CA ASN A 367 -1.80 -15.61 -25.01
C ASN A 367 -0.88 -15.48 -23.79
N TYR A 368 0.41 -15.15 -24.01
CA TYR A 368 1.36 -14.97 -22.91
C TYR A 368 1.41 -13.53 -22.45
N GLY A 369 1.30 -13.33 -21.13
CA GLY A 369 1.37 -12.01 -20.50
C GLY A 369 1.74 -12.12 -19.04
N GLY A 370 2.09 -11.01 -18.43
CA GLY A 370 2.38 -10.93 -17.00
C GLY A 370 1.13 -10.66 -16.16
N PHE A 371 1.25 -9.77 -15.21
CA PHE A 371 0.20 -9.46 -14.24
C PHE A 371 -0.94 -8.64 -14.89
N LEU A 372 -2.15 -9.19 -14.90
CA LEU A 372 -3.30 -8.58 -15.58
C LEU A 372 -3.54 -7.12 -15.15
N PRO A 373 -3.61 -6.79 -13.84
CA PRO A 373 -3.83 -5.40 -13.41
C PRO A 373 -2.70 -4.45 -13.79
N ALA A 374 -1.49 -4.96 -14.07
CA ALA A 374 -0.40 -4.15 -14.59
C ALA A 374 -0.37 -4.12 -16.13
N ASN A 375 -1.54 -4.14 -16.77
CA ASN A 375 -1.67 -4.19 -18.23
C ASN A 375 -0.88 -5.35 -18.84
N PHE A 376 -0.93 -6.52 -18.18
CA PHE A 376 -0.20 -7.74 -18.55
C PHE A 376 1.32 -7.60 -18.59
N CYS A 377 1.90 -6.56 -17.98
CA CYS A 377 3.34 -6.47 -17.80
C CYS A 377 3.84 -7.54 -16.82
N PRO A 378 4.88 -8.29 -17.18
CA PRO A 378 5.50 -9.21 -16.24
C PRO A 378 6.27 -8.44 -15.16
N VAL A 379 5.90 -8.70 -13.93
CA VAL A 379 6.48 -8.12 -12.72
C VAL A 379 6.87 -9.23 -11.75
N PRO A 380 7.75 -8.97 -10.78
CA PRO A 380 8.03 -9.95 -9.74
C PRO A 380 6.76 -10.21 -8.93
N SER A 381 6.38 -11.47 -8.81
CA SER A 381 5.36 -11.93 -7.87
C SER A 381 5.94 -12.97 -6.94
N GLN A 382 5.34 -13.11 -5.77
CA GLN A 382 5.71 -14.15 -4.83
C GLN A 382 5.48 -15.54 -5.41
N ASP A 383 6.27 -16.51 -4.94
CA ASP A 383 5.99 -17.92 -5.15
C ASP A 383 4.89 -18.37 -4.16
N TYR A 384 3.65 -18.38 -4.62
CA TYR A 384 2.50 -18.86 -3.85
C TYR A 384 2.45 -20.37 -3.64
N SER A 385 3.49 -21.11 -4.01
CA SER A 385 3.56 -22.56 -3.80
C SER A 385 3.67 -22.94 -2.31
N GLU A 386 3.95 -22.00 -1.45
CA GLU A 386 4.07 -22.20 -0.01
C GLU A 386 2.81 -21.68 0.74
N THR A 387 2.38 -22.47 1.74
CA THR A 387 1.14 -22.30 2.50
C THR A 387 1.15 -21.14 3.52
N TYR A 388 2.13 -20.25 3.46
CA TYR A 388 2.28 -19.14 4.41
C TYR A 388 1.89 -17.81 3.78
N TYR A 389 1.16 -16.98 4.52
CA TYR A 389 1.01 -15.57 4.22
C TYR A 389 2.39 -14.91 4.30
N TYR A 390 2.81 -14.20 3.26
CA TYR A 390 4.14 -13.59 3.08
C TYR A 390 5.35 -14.55 2.99
N PRO A 391 5.30 -15.66 2.25
CA PRO A 391 6.42 -16.59 2.18
C PRO A 391 7.70 -15.97 1.59
N GLY A 392 7.58 -14.86 0.88
CA GLY A 392 8.69 -14.13 0.29
C GLY A 392 9.22 -12.96 1.10
N SER A 393 8.59 -12.58 2.21
CA SER A 393 8.99 -11.39 2.97
C SER A 393 10.38 -11.52 3.57
N CYS A 394 11.19 -10.46 3.44
CA CYS A 394 12.45 -10.32 4.15
C CYS A 394 12.28 -9.71 5.54
N LYS A 395 11.10 -9.14 5.83
CA LYS A 395 10.79 -8.47 7.10
C LYS A 395 10.14 -9.39 8.11
N PHE A 396 9.29 -10.30 7.65
CA PHE A 396 8.46 -11.16 8.51
C PHE A 396 8.60 -12.64 8.14
N GLY A 397 8.36 -13.53 9.10
CA GLY A 397 8.34 -14.97 8.89
C GLY A 397 9.63 -15.68 9.26
N ILE A 398 9.80 -16.86 8.73
CA ILE A 398 10.95 -17.73 9.00
C ILE A 398 11.57 -18.15 7.66
N SER A 399 12.90 -18.20 7.61
CA SER A 399 13.61 -18.77 6.47
C SER A 399 13.33 -20.27 6.36
N ASN A 400 12.96 -20.72 5.18
CA ASN A 400 12.84 -22.14 4.83
C ASN A 400 14.06 -22.66 4.02
N LEU A 401 15.05 -21.81 3.79
CA LEU A 401 16.28 -22.19 3.10
C LEU A 401 17.25 -22.89 4.05
N SER A 402 18.12 -23.72 3.47
CA SER A 402 19.25 -24.27 4.20
C SER A 402 20.13 -23.15 4.79
N SER A 403 20.65 -23.36 5.99
CA SER A 403 21.60 -22.43 6.65
C SER A 403 22.82 -22.09 5.79
N ASP A 404 23.17 -22.93 4.80
CA ASP A 404 24.26 -22.68 3.86
C ASP A 404 24.03 -21.42 3.00
N TYR A 405 22.79 -21.00 2.81
CA TYR A 405 22.48 -19.77 2.07
C TYR A 405 22.64 -18.51 2.92
N GLY A 406 22.76 -18.65 4.23
CA GLY A 406 22.93 -17.52 5.16
C GLY A 406 21.76 -16.54 5.16
N GLU A 407 20.56 -17.00 4.75
CA GLU A 407 19.36 -16.16 4.74
C GLU A 407 19.02 -15.70 6.16
N LYS A 408 18.68 -14.41 6.30
CA LYS A 408 18.19 -13.82 7.53
C LYS A 408 16.94 -13.00 7.25
N ILE A 409 15.89 -13.26 8.01
CA ILE A 409 14.63 -12.49 7.99
C ILE A 409 14.65 -11.53 9.20
N GLY A 410 14.26 -10.30 9.00
CA GLY A 410 14.18 -9.28 10.05
C GLY A 410 14.16 -7.85 9.50
N ASP A 411 13.99 -6.88 10.37
CA ASP A 411 13.74 -5.47 10.01
C ASP A 411 14.81 -4.86 9.10
N THR A 412 16.06 -5.27 9.28
CA THR A 412 17.20 -4.80 8.47
C THR A 412 17.51 -5.69 7.28
N SER A 413 16.66 -6.67 6.97
CA SER A 413 16.89 -7.62 5.88
C SER A 413 16.25 -7.16 4.58
N PHE A 414 16.94 -7.37 3.46
CA PHE A 414 16.49 -7.05 2.12
C PHE A 414 16.77 -8.19 1.14
N CYS A 415 16.01 -8.21 0.07
CA CYS A 415 16.11 -9.20 -0.99
C CYS A 415 17.30 -8.90 -1.93
N PHE A 416 18.09 -9.92 -2.17
CA PHE A 416 19.19 -9.95 -3.15
C PHE A 416 19.03 -11.14 -4.08
N ILE A 417 19.44 -10.99 -5.32
CA ILE A 417 19.60 -12.13 -6.22
C ILE A 417 20.99 -12.72 -5.98
N SER A 418 21.03 -13.93 -5.47
CA SER A 418 22.28 -14.55 -5.02
C SER A 418 22.31 -16.04 -5.30
N SER A 419 23.52 -16.54 -5.52
CA SER A 419 23.84 -17.96 -5.57
C SER A 419 24.94 -18.32 -4.56
N LEU A 420 25.24 -17.40 -3.63
CA LEU A 420 26.30 -17.59 -2.64
C LEU A 420 25.99 -18.77 -1.71
N ILE A 421 26.96 -19.65 -1.58
CA ILE A 421 27.01 -20.71 -0.57
C ILE A 421 28.45 -20.85 -0.08
N PRO A 422 28.69 -21.32 1.15
CA PRO A 422 30.05 -21.56 1.64
C PRO A 422 30.86 -22.44 0.66
N SER A 423 32.13 -22.12 0.48
CA SER A 423 33.01 -22.89 -0.44
C SER A 423 33.08 -24.37 -0.09
N SER A 424 32.86 -24.71 1.18
CA SER A 424 32.80 -26.10 1.70
C SER A 424 31.46 -26.81 1.43
N SER A 425 30.41 -26.06 1.07
CA SER A 425 29.06 -26.63 0.85
C SER A 425 29.04 -27.59 -0.33
N ARG A 426 28.24 -28.66 -0.23
CA ARG A 426 28.01 -29.64 -1.29
C ARG A 426 26.86 -29.27 -2.23
N TYR A 427 26.10 -28.23 -1.90
CA TYR A 427 25.00 -27.75 -2.74
C TYR A 427 25.48 -27.16 -4.07
N ASN A 428 24.61 -27.23 -5.06
CA ASN A 428 24.85 -26.57 -6.34
C ASN A 428 24.63 -25.03 -6.22
N VAL A 429 25.38 -24.30 -7.01
CA VAL A 429 25.29 -22.84 -7.12
C VAL A 429 24.14 -22.51 -8.07
N ASN A 430 23.02 -22.05 -7.52
CA ASN A 430 21.84 -21.63 -8.30
C ASN A 430 21.40 -20.22 -7.87
N LEU A 431 21.18 -19.36 -8.82
CA LEU A 431 20.61 -18.03 -8.57
C LEU A 431 19.20 -18.14 -8.01
N ARG A 432 18.93 -17.41 -6.94
CA ARG A 432 17.63 -17.30 -6.29
C ARG A 432 17.49 -15.98 -5.56
N PRO A 433 16.28 -15.53 -5.24
CA PRO A 433 16.11 -14.41 -4.33
C PRO A 433 16.35 -14.89 -2.89
N ILE A 434 17.17 -14.16 -2.15
CA ILE A 434 17.56 -14.46 -0.76
C ILE A 434 17.51 -13.18 0.06
N CYS A 435 16.99 -13.26 1.29
CA CYS A 435 17.01 -12.16 2.23
C CYS A 435 18.33 -12.12 3.00
N TYR A 436 19.01 -10.99 2.97
CA TYR A 436 20.20 -10.77 3.78
C TYR A 436 20.04 -9.53 4.66
N GLU A 437 20.56 -9.62 5.88
CA GLU A 437 20.70 -8.46 6.74
C GLU A 437 21.70 -7.49 6.13
N VAL A 438 21.35 -6.19 6.13
CA VAL A 438 22.20 -5.14 5.58
C VAL A 438 22.48 -4.06 6.61
N GLN A 439 23.61 -3.39 6.39
CA GLN A 439 23.99 -2.16 7.05
C GLN A 439 24.42 -1.17 5.97
N CYS A 440 23.92 0.06 6.06
CA CYS A 440 24.31 1.14 5.15
C CYS A 440 25.54 1.89 5.68
N ASP A 441 26.60 1.98 4.88
CA ASP A 441 27.74 2.84 5.15
C ASP A 441 27.54 4.17 4.42
N SER A 442 27.10 5.19 5.15
CA SER A 442 26.84 6.52 4.58
C SER A 442 28.11 7.25 4.15
N ASN A 443 29.26 6.93 4.76
CA ASN A 443 30.53 7.59 4.43
C ASN A 443 31.08 7.12 3.07
N ASN A 444 31.05 5.81 2.85
CA ASN A 444 31.55 5.21 1.60
C ASN A 444 30.44 5.01 0.56
N LYS A 445 29.17 5.25 0.93
CA LYS A 445 27.98 4.95 0.11
C LYS A 445 27.97 3.49 -0.35
N GLU A 446 28.23 2.58 0.58
CA GLU A 446 28.25 1.13 0.36
C GLU A 446 27.15 0.43 1.15
N ILE A 447 26.63 -0.66 0.58
CA ILE A 447 25.74 -1.60 1.29
C ILE A 447 26.61 -2.72 1.83
N ILE A 448 26.63 -2.90 3.14
CA ILE A 448 27.32 -4.01 3.80
C ILE A 448 26.29 -5.13 4.00
N VAL A 449 26.49 -6.24 3.29
CA VAL A 449 25.65 -7.44 3.37
C VAL A 449 26.25 -8.40 4.39
N ASN A 450 25.50 -8.75 5.43
CA ASN A 450 25.92 -9.69 6.47
C ASN A 450 25.44 -11.10 6.14
N ILE A 451 26.38 -12.05 5.96
CA ILE A 451 26.10 -13.47 5.72
C ILE A 451 26.81 -14.29 6.79
N GLY A 452 26.07 -14.65 7.84
CA GLY A 452 26.66 -15.23 9.04
C GLY A 452 27.65 -14.26 9.69
N SER A 453 28.93 -14.65 9.82
CA SER A 453 30.01 -13.81 10.34
C SER A 453 30.76 -13.02 9.26
N THR A 454 30.43 -13.22 7.99
CA THR A 454 31.12 -12.59 6.85
C THR A 454 30.37 -11.37 6.39
N LYS A 455 31.15 -10.30 6.07
CA LYS A 455 30.63 -9.07 5.49
C LYS A 455 31.05 -8.96 4.03
N ILE A 456 30.11 -8.59 3.17
CA ILE A 456 30.35 -8.34 1.75
C ILE A 456 29.96 -6.89 1.48
N ASN A 457 30.90 -6.10 0.98
CA ASN A 457 30.64 -4.69 0.65
C ASN A 457 30.18 -4.59 -0.81
N CYS A 458 28.96 -4.16 -1.01
CA CYS A 458 28.42 -3.83 -2.32
C CYS A 458 28.79 -2.38 -2.67
N PRO A 459 29.35 -2.16 -3.88
CA PRO A 459 29.74 -0.79 -4.29
C PRO A 459 28.53 0.12 -4.50
N THR A 460 28.74 1.42 -4.45
CA THR A 460 27.70 2.45 -4.64
C THR A 460 26.87 2.26 -5.90
N SER A 461 27.51 1.87 -7.01
CA SER A 461 26.85 1.65 -8.31
C SER A 461 26.13 0.31 -8.43
N GLY A 462 26.21 -0.54 -7.39
CA GLY A 462 25.78 -1.92 -7.51
C GLY A 462 26.71 -2.76 -8.39
N GLY A 463 26.24 -3.94 -8.81
CA GLY A 463 26.96 -4.84 -9.71
C GLY A 463 27.06 -6.26 -9.18
N ILE A 464 27.80 -7.11 -9.88
CA ILE A 464 27.94 -8.53 -9.53
C ILE A 464 29.26 -8.75 -8.82
N ILE A 465 29.21 -9.36 -7.63
CA ILE A 465 30.39 -9.84 -6.91
C ILE A 465 30.43 -11.37 -7.05
N ASN A 466 31.53 -11.86 -7.63
CA ASN A 466 31.75 -13.28 -7.84
C ASN A 466 32.72 -13.86 -6.81
N ASN A 467 32.38 -15.01 -6.26
CA ASN A 467 33.21 -15.80 -5.35
C ASN A 467 33.90 -14.95 -4.24
N PRO A 468 33.12 -14.19 -3.44
CA PRO A 468 33.71 -13.45 -2.32
C PRO A 468 34.36 -14.43 -1.33
N SER A 469 35.30 -13.91 -0.54
CA SER A 469 36.08 -14.76 0.40
C SER A 469 35.19 -15.67 1.25
N GLY A 470 35.47 -16.95 1.24
CA GLY A 470 34.70 -17.98 1.96
C GLY A 470 33.49 -18.55 1.22
N PHE A 471 33.11 -18.00 0.07
CA PHE A 471 31.94 -18.40 -0.71
C PHE A 471 32.28 -18.79 -2.14
N LYS A 472 31.44 -19.61 -2.74
CA LYS A 472 31.33 -19.83 -4.18
C LYS A 472 30.00 -19.33 -4.68
N GLY A 473 29.93 -18.92 -5.95
CA GLY A 473 28.77 -18.29 -6.55
C GLY A 473 28.87 -16.77 -6.60
N SER A 474 27.75 -16.09 -6.78
CA SER A 474 27.69 -14.66 -6.97
C SER A 474 26.53 -14.02 -6.21
N ILE A 475 26.64 -12.73 -5.94
CA ILE A 475 25.59 -11.86 -5.46
C ILE A 475 25.44 -10.67 -6.38
N VAL A 476 24.21 -10.32 -6.73
CA VAL A 476 23.87 -9.10 -7.47
C VAL A 476 23.59 -8.00 -6.46
N CYS A 477 24.54 -7.11 -6.31
CA CYS A 477 24.41 -5.93 -5.47
C CYS A 477 23.49 -4.89 -6.13
N PRO A 478 22.47 -4.40 -5.46
CA PRO A 478 21.73 -3.21 -5.89
C PRO A 478 22.61 -1.96 -5.78
N LYS A 479 22.14 -0.86 -6.37
CA LYS A 479 22.76 0.44 -6.13
C LYS A 479 22.54 0.84 -4.67
N TYR A 480 23.45 1.64 -4.12
CA TYR A 480 23.30 2.17 -2.76
C TYR A 480 21.94 2.83 -2.54
N ILE A 481 21.48 3.65 -3.49
CA ILE A 481 20.21 4.37 -3.45
C ILE A 481 18.97 3.43 -3.44
N ASP A 482 19.08 2.19 -3.91
CA ASP A 482 17.95 1.27 -3.95
C ASP A 482 17.55 0.77 -2.55
N ILE A 483 18.51 0.75 -1.60
CA ILE A 483 18.29 0.31 -0.22
C ILE A 483 18.57 1.43 0.77
N CYS A 484 19.69 2.17 0.58
CA CYS A 484 20.21 3.15 1.51
C CYS A 484 19.99 4.59 0.98
N ASP A 485 18.76 4.89 0.62
CA ASP A 485 18.35 6.17 0.00
C ASP A 485 18.37 7.35 0.98
N PHE A 486 18.62 7.08 2.25
CA PHE A 486 18.48 8.03 3.33
C PHE A 486 19.74 8.13 4.18
N GLU A 487 20.09 9.34 4.57
CA GLU A 487 21.34 9.60 5.29
C GLU A 487 21.42 8.91 6.65
N ASP A 488 20.28 8.67 7.29
CA ASP A 488 20.28 8.16 8.66
C ASP A 488 20.25 6.65 8.78
N ASN A 489 20.33 5.91 7.68
CA ASN A 489 20.25 4.45 7.65
C ASN A 489 18.98 3.89 8.34
N ILE A 490 17.94 4.69 8.46
CA ILE A 490 16.66 4.29 9.04
C ILE A 490 15.86 3.61 7.94
N LEU A 491 15.51 2.38 8.15
CA LEU A 491 14.75 1.57 7.20
C LEU A 491 13.27 1.67 7.48
N CYS A 492 12.48 1.75 6.41
CA CYS A 492 11.03 1.66 6.52
C CYS A 492 10.62 0.21 6.72
N ASN A 493 10.11 -0.11 7.88
CA ASN A 493 9.67 -1.45 8.24
C ASN A 493 8.17 -1.62 8.12
N GLU A 494 7.45 -0.51 8.14
CA GLU A 494 5.99 -0.47 8.12
C GLU A 494 5.47 0.43 6.99
N MET A 495 4.24 0.17 6.58
CA MET A 495 3.58 0.88 5.49
C MET A 495 3.45 2.39 5.74
N PHE A 496 3.29 2.80 6.98
CA PHE A 496 2.98 4.17 7.38
C PHE A 496 4.04 4.85 8.24
N ASP A 497 5.08 4.14 8.66
CA ASP A 497 6.11 4.70 9.54
C ASP A 497 7.49 4.59 8.90
N CYS A 498 7.83 5.57 8.11
CA CYS A 498 9.07 5.63 7.37
C CYS A 498 9.91 6.84 7.81
N LEU A 499 10.57 6.71 8.95
CA LEU A 499 11.43 7.77 9.51
C LEU A 499 12.60 8.12 8.58
N SER A 500 13.04 7.19 7.74
CA SER A 500 14.11 7.40 6.77
C SER A 500 13.79 8.47 5.73
N ARG A 501 12.51 8.82 5.53
CA ARG A 501 12.11 9.86 4.57
C ARG A 501 12.41 11.29 5.03
N LYS A 502 12.77 11.47 6.30
CA LYS A 502 12.96 12.81 6.86
C LYS A 502 14.01 13.63 6.10
N VAL A 503 15.09 13.00 5.67
CA VAL A 503 16.17 13.71 4.98
C VAL A 503 15.75 14.13 3.60
N GLU A 504 15.14 13.23 2.82
CA GLU A 504 14.53 13.61 1.54
C GLU A 504 13.55 14.74 1.73
N ALA A 505 12.67 14.62 2.71
CA ALA A 505 11.67 15.62 2.99
C ALA A 505 12.29 16.98 3.38
N ASP A 506 13.41 16.96 4.06
CA ASP A 506 14.11 18.20 4.44
C ASP A 506 14.75 18.91 3.26
N GLN A 507 15.21 18.16 2.27
CA GLN A 507 15.80 18.69 1.05
C GLN A 507 14.76 19.04 0.00
N ASP A 508 13.59 18.43 0.09
CA ASP A 508 12.49 18.53 -0.86
C ASP A 508 11.54 19.67 -0.47
N SER A 509 11.90 20.90 -0.83
CA SER A 509 11.04 22.06 -0.59
C SER A 509 9.65 21.94 -1.21
N TYR A 510 9.47 21.08 -2.19
CA TYR A 510 8.19 20.83 -2.88
C TYR A 510 7.32 19.74 -2.23
N MET A 511 7.81 19.02 -1.24
CA MET A 511 6.93 18.18 -0.39
C MET A 511 5.92 19.02 0.37
N PHE A 512 6.06 20.33 0.30
CA PHE A 512 5.16 21.32 0.85
C PHE A 512 4.68 22.26 -0.23
N ASP A 513 3.45 22.68 -0.11
CA ASP A 513 3.08 23.96 -0.66
C ASP A 513 3.73 25.03 0.23
N PRO A 514 4.71 25.80 -0.29
CA PRO A 514 5.32 26.87 0.49
C PRO A 514 4.33 27.96 0.86
N ASN A 515 3.15 28.01 0.20
CA ASN A 515 2.06 28.93 0.47
C ASN A 515 1.03 28.36 1.45
N ASP A 516 1.21 27.14 1.94
CA ASP A 516 0.31 26.53 2.90
C ASP A 516 0.77 26.84 4.33
N GLU A 517 0.42 28.03 4.81
CA GLU A 517 0.79 28.53 6.14
C GLU A 517 0.14 27.74 7.29
N ASP A 518 -0.96 26.99 7.01
CA ASP A 518 -1.75 26.32 8.03
C ASP A 518 -1.27 24.91 8.37
N PHE A 519 -0.36 24.32 7.56
CA PHE A 519 0.13 22.97 7.79
C PHE A 519 1.42 22.95 8.61
N ILE A 520 1.34 22.35 9.80
CA ILE A 520 2.52 22.15 10.66
C ILE A 520 3.27 20.91 10.20
N ARG A 521 4.50 21.07 9.77
CA ARG A 521 5.41 19.95 9.50
C ARG A 521 5.75 19.22 10.79
N ILE A 522 5.40 17.95 10.86
CA ILE A 522 5.89 17.05 11.89
C ILE A 522 7.08 16.30 11.28
N ARG A 523 8.28 16.75 11.58
CA ARG A 523 9.51 16.07 11.16
C ARG A 523 9.91 15.04 12.22
N PRO A 524 10.38 13.86 11.85
CA PRO A 524 10.89 12.89 12.81
C PRO A 524 11.97 13.48 13.74
N ASN A 525 12.88 14.29 13.20
CA ASN A 525 13.88 14.99 14.00
C ASN A 525 13.31 16.05 14.94
N SER A 526 12.20 16.71 14.55
CA SER A 526 11.58 17.70 15.44
C SER A 526 10.86 17.03 16.61
N LEU A 527 10.44 15.79 16.48
CA LEU A 527 9.94 14.99 17.60
C LEU A 527 11.06 14.66 18.60
N ILE A 528 12.27 14.38 18.13
CA ILE A 528 13.45 14.21 18.98
C ILE A 528 13.80 15.52 19.67
N ASN A 529 13.77 16.64 18.95
CA ASN A 529 14.04 17.97 19.49
C ASN A 529 12.93 18.47 20.43
N ILE A 530 11.67 18.09 20.22
CA ILE A 530 10.59 18.37 21.18
C ILE A 530 10.85 17.64 22.50
N GLY A 531 11.32 16.39 22.44
CA GLY A 531 11.73 15.63 23.63
C GLY A 531 12.92 16.29 24.37
N GLU A 532 13.90 16.83 23.63
CA GLU A 532 15.03 17.57 24.20
C GLU A 532 14.63 18.95 24.71
N ASN A 533 13.78 19.67 23.99
CA ASN A 533 13.23 20.96 24.43
C ASN A 533 12.30 20.78 25.65
N LEU A 534 11.55 19.70 25.74
CA LEU A 534 10.79 19.35 26.93
C LEU A 534 11.72 18.99 28.10
N LYS A 535 12.83 18.29 27.87
CA LYS A 535 13.84 18.03 28.90
C LYS A 535 14.55 19.33 29.33
N ILE A 536 14.85 20.22 28.40
CA ILE A 536 15.45 21.53 28.71
C ILE A 536 14.44 22.42 29.47
N ASN A 537 13.17 22.43 29.08
CA ASN A 537 12.13 23.15 29.83
C ASN A 537 11.86 22.54 31.23
N TYR A 538 11.94 21.20 31.36
CA TYR A 538 11.87 20.56 32.67
C TYR A 538 13.08 20.92 33.54
N PHE A 539 14.27 21.02 32.94
CA PHE A 539 15.48 21.46 33.65
C PHE A 539 15.42 22.94 34.03
N ILE A 540 14.90 23.79 33.18
CA ILE A 540 14.67 25.22 33.47
C ILE A 540 13.58 25.37 34.53
N PHE A 541 12.49 24.58 34.48
CA PHE A 541 11.45 24.56 35.50
C PHE A 541 11.99 24.06 36.85
N LEU A 542 12.83 23.03 36.84
CA LEU A 542 13.48 22.54 38.06
C LEU A 542 14.45 23.55 38.65
N LEU A 543 15.24 24.25 37.81
CA LEU A 543 16.14 25.32 38.22
C LEU A 543 15.37 26.54 38.77
N LEU A 544 14.25 26.91 38.18
CA LEU A 544 13.38 27.98 38.67
C LEU A 544 12.73 27.60 40.01
N PHE A 545 12.38 26.32 40.23
CA PHE A 545 11.84 25.84 41.51
C PHE A 545 12.91 25.83 42.60
N ILE A 546 14.18 25.53 42.27
CA ILE A 546 15.29 25.54 43.23
C ILE A 546 15.66 26.98 43.60
N VAL A 547 15.58 27.93 42.64
CA VAL A 547 15.85 29.36 42.93
C VAL A 547 14.72 30.03 43.71
N TYR A 548 13.49 29.49 43.68
CA TYR A 548 12.37 30.00 44.49
C TYR A 548 12.26 29.32 45.87
N ALA A 549 13.02 28.24 46.11
CA ALA A 549 13.03 27.50 47.39
C ALA A 549 14.30 27.76 48.22
N LEU A 550 15.21 28.61 47.74
CA LEU A 550 16.34 29.21 48.48
C LEU A 550 16.11 30.72 48.70
#